data_f70642dc0bb4cc03fb79164ff35d6bf7
#
_entry.id   f70642dc0bb4cc03fb79164ff35d6bf7
#
_cell.length_a   1.000
_cell.length_b   1.000
_cell.length_c   1.000
_cell.angle_alpha   90.00
_cell.angle_beta   90.00
_cell.angle_gamma   90.00
#
_symmetry.space_group_name_H-M   'P 1'
#
loop_
_entity.id
_entity.type
_entity.pdbx_description
1 polymer ?
#
loop_
_entity_poly.entity_id
_entity_poly.type
_entity_poly.pdbx_seq_one_letter_code
_entity_poly.pdbx_strand_id
1 'polypeptide(L)'
;MKVKDFTNYLEQLAPLTLQENYDNSGLIIGDFNMEVSALLITLDCNDSVLDEAINNKCNLIITHHPIIFKGLKKINNDSLTEKLVVKAIKNNIAIYSIHTNLDNIINGVNSEIAKRLNLKNCRVLSSKNKFLRQLVFYCPKENTSVL
;
A
#
# COMPACT_ATOMS: atom_id res chain seq x y z
N MET A 1 18.14 -5.23 2.11
CA MET A 1 16.82 -4.98 2.71
C MET A 1 15.81 -5.87 2.03
N LYS A 2 14.83 -6.37 2.78
CA LYS A 2 13.76 -7.22 2.23
C LYS A 2 12.51 -6.40 1.93
N VAL A 3 11.62 -6.93 1.10
CA VAL A 3 10.32 -6.30 0.79
C VAL A 3 9.57 -5.90 2.07
N LYS A 4 9.56 -6.77 3.09
CA LYS A 4 8.90 -6.47 4.38
C LYS A 4 9.43 -5.22 5.09
N ASP A 5 10.70 -4.86 4.87
CA ASP A 5 11.27 -3.67 5.52
C ASP A 5 10.66 -2.39 4.92
N PHE A 6 10.41 -2.41 3.60
CA PHE A 6 9.74 -1.32 2.88
C PHE A 6 8.24 -1.28 3.21
N THR A 7 7.56 -2.44 3.18
CA THR A 7 6.12 -2.48 3.47
C THR A 7 5.83 -2.07 4.90
N ASN A 8 6.62 -2.50 5.88
CA ASN A 8 6.47 -2.07 7.28
C ASN A 8 6.61 -0.55 7.42
N TYR A 9 7.57 0.07 6.72
CA TYR A 9 7.73 1.52 6.73
C TYR A 9 6.51 2.23 6.13
N LEU A 10 6.02 1.75 4.97
CA LEU A 10 4.86 2.33 4.30
C LEU A 10 3.58 2.16 5.12
N GLU A 11 3.43 1.04 5.81
CA GLU A 11 2.28 0.76 6.68
C GLU A 11 2.32 1.53 8.01
N GLN A 12 3.50 1.90 8.49
CA GLN A 12 3.63 2.88 9.59
C GLN A 12 3.21 4.29 9.14
N LEU A 13 3.53 4.67 7.90
CA LEU A 13 3.13 5.95 7.33
C LEU A 13 1.63 5.99 7.05
N ALA A 14 1.11 4.97 6.38
CA ALA A 14 -0.29 4.86 5.96
C ALA A 14 -0.82 3.44 6.23
N PRO A 15 -1.33 3.17 7.44
CA PRO A 15 -1.81 1.85 7.83
C PRO A 15 -2.87 1.31 6.88
N LEU A 16 -2.78 0.02 6.52
CA LEU A 16 -3.76 -0.64 5.64
C LEU A 16 -5.19 -0.60 6.18
N THR A 17 -5.35 -0.49 7.50
CA THR A 17 -6.68 -0.33 8.12
C THR A 17 -7.40 0.95 7.72
N LEU A 18 -6.68 1.92 7.15
CA LEU A 18 -7.26 3.18 6.67
C LEU A 18 -7.75 3.10 5.22
N GLN A 19 -7.49 2.02 4.49
CA GLN A 19 -8.00 1.86 3.13
C GLN A 19 -9.54 1.83 3.10
N GLU A 20 -10.12 2.13 1.93
CA GLU A 20 -11.54 1.97 1.71
C GLU A 20 -11.93 0.49 1.63
N ASN A 21 -13.18 0.15 1.98
CA ASN A 21 -13.66 -1.24 2.02
C ASN A 21 -13.61 -1.97 0.66
N TYR A 22 -13.60 -1.21 -0.42
CA TYR A 22 -13.55 -1.71 -1.80
C TYR A 22 -12.12 -1.79 -2.34
N ASP A 23 -11.15 -1.29 -1.58
CA ASP A 23 -9.76 -1.15 -2.02
C ASP A 23 -8.95 -2.44 -1.84
N ASN A 24 -7.77 -2.46 -2.51
CA ASN A 24 -6.82 -3.55 -2.46
C ASN A 24 -5.39 -2.99 -2.32
N SER A 25 -5.13 -2.28 -1.22
CA SER A 25 -3.78 -1.79 -0.88
C SER A 25 -2.94 -2.89 -0.23
N GLY A 26 -1.62 -2.77 -0.28
CA GLY A 26 -0.66 -3.69 0.31
C GLY A 26 0.20 -4.41 -0.71
N LEU A 27 0.84 -5.51 -0.32
CA LEU A 27 1.62 -6.34 -1.22
C LEU A 27 0.69 -7.14 -2.14
N ILE A 28 0.63 -6.74 -3.41
CA ILE A 28 -0.27 -7.34 -4.41
C ILE A 28 0.38 -8.55 -5.08
N ILE A 29 1.68 -8.47 -5.37
CA ILE A 29 2.48 -9.54 -5.98
C ILE A 29 3.83 -9.60 -5.27
N GLY A 30 4.33 -10.80 -5.02
CA GLY A 30 5.67 -11.02 -4.50
C GLY A 30 5.71 -11.73 -3.14
N ASP A 31 6.88 -11.71 -2.53
CA ASP A 31 7.16 -12.32 -1.23
C ASP A 31 7.80 -11.28 -0.31
N PHE A 32 7.29 -11.18 0.92
CA PHE A 32 7.81 -10.30 1.97
C PHE A 32 9.30 -10.55 2.31
N ASN A 33 9.79 -11.78 2.09
CA ASN A 33 11.17 -12.14 2.39
C ASN A 33 12.13 -11.92 1.24
N MET A 34 11.64 -11.54 0.04
CA MET A 34 12.47 -11.27 -1.12
C MET A 34 13.41 -10.09 -0.84
N GLU A 35 14.69 -10.25 -1.20
CA GLU A 35 15.66 -9.16 -1.11
C GLU A 35 15.45 -8.15 -2.22
N VAL A 36 15.45 -6.87 -1.86
CA VAL A 36 15.26 -5.75 -2.79
C VAL A 36 16.61 -5.30 -3.33
N SER A 37 16.79 -5.40 -4.65
CA SER A 37 17.97 -4.88 -5.36
C SER A 37 17.84 -3.39 -5.64
N ALA A 38 16.72 -2.99 -6.22
CA ALA A 38 16.34 -1.61 -6.49
C ALA A 38 14.81 -1.49 -6.51
N LEU A 39 14.28 -0.29 -6.25
CA LEU A 39 12.85 -0.03 -6.28
C LEU A 39 12.50 1.05 -7.29
N LEU A 40 11.29 0.97 -7.84
CA LEU A 40 10.69 1.95 -8.72
C LEU A 40 9.39 2.44 -8.10
N ILE A 41 9.17 3.76 -8.12
CA ILE A 41 7.94 4.38 -7.61
C ILE A 41 7.17 4.94 -8.79
N THR A 42 5.86 4.65 -8.84
CA THR A 42 5.00 5.08 -9.94
C THR A 42 3.58 5.35 -9.45
N LEU A 43 2.80 6.08 -10.24
CA LEU A 43 1.37 6.24 -10.01
C LEU A 43 0.61 4.98 -10.46
N ASP A 44 0.85 4.56 -11.69
CA ASP A 44 0.23 3.39 -12.32
C ASP A 44 1.29 2.38 -12.74
N CYS A 45 1.06 1.09 -12.49
CA CYS A 45 1.89 0.02 -12.99
C CYS A 45 1.30 -0.53 -14.29
N ASN A 46 1.84 -0.10 -15.42
CA ASN A 46 1.50 -0.59 -16.75
C ASN A 46 2.66 -1.37 -17.38
N ASP A 47 2.52 -1.79 -18.64
CA ASP A 47 3.51 -2.60 -19.33
C ASP A 47 4.86 -1.89 -19.49
N SER A 48 4.86 -0.59 -19.82
CA SER A 48 6.09 0.21 -19.94
C SER A 48 6.81 0.39 -18.62
N VAL A 49 6.08 0.53 -17.50
CA VAL A 49 6.66 0.61 -16.15
C VAL A 49 7.31 -0.72 -15.75
N LEU A 50 6.70 -1.85 -16.11
CA LEU A 50 7.33 -3.16 -15.89
C LEU A 50 8.60 -3.32 -16.74
N ASP A 51 8.60 -2.86 -18.00
CA ASP A 51 9.80 -2.87 -18.84
C ASP A 51 10.90 -1.97 -18.27
N GLU A 52 10.53 -0.79 -17.76
CA GLU A 52 11.47 0.10 -17.08
C GLU A 52 12.06 -0.56 -15.83
N ALA A 53 11.25 -1.22 -15.01
CA ALA A 53 11.71 -1.94 -13.82
C ALA A 53 12.69 -3.06 -14.20
N ILE A 54 12.38 -3.84 -15.24
CA ILE A 54 13.24 -4.91 -15.74
C ILE A 54 14.59 -4.34 -16.24
N ASN A 55 14.54 -3.31 -17.07
CA ASN A 55 15.73 -2.69 -17.65
C ASN A 55 16.66 -2.07 -16.59
N ASN A 56 16.08 -1.49 -15.53
CA ASN A 56 16.79 -0.90 -14.39
C ASN A 56 17.08 -1.88 -13.26
N LYS A 57 16.76 -3.18 -13.43
CA LYS A 57 16.97 -4.23 -12.43
C LYS A 57 16.26 -3.94 -11.10
N CYS A 58 15.13 -3.22 -11.17
CA CYS A 58 14.26 -3.01 -10.03
C CYS A 58 13.38 -4.24 -9.83
N ASN A 59 13.40 -4.82 -8.63
CA ASN A 59 12.58 -5.97 -8.30
C ASN A 59 11.49 -5.67 -7.26
N LEU A 60 11.31 -4.38 -6.91
CA LEU A 60 10.19 -3.88 -6.14
C LEU A 60 9.59 -2.66 -6.85
N ILE A 61 8.29 -2.70 -7.11
CA ILE A 61 7.53 -1.54 -7.59
C ILE A 61 6.58 -1.11 -6.48
N ILE A 62 6.64 0.18 -6.13
CA ILE A 62 5.66 0.82 -5.25
C ILE A 62 4.77 1.66 -6.14
N THR A 63 3.48 1.34 -6.18
CA THR A 63 2.49 2.03 -7.01
C THR A 63 1.39 2.64 -6.15
N HIS A 64 0.79 3.74 -6.59
CA HIS A 64 -0.39 4.27 -5.93
C HIS A 64 -1.61 3.40 -6.28
N HIS A 65 -1.92 3.25 -7.55
CA HIS A 65 -3.07 2.46 -7.98
C HIS A 65 -2.75 0.95 -7.99
N PRO A 66 -3.60 0.10 -7.39
CA PRO A 66 -3.37 -1.34 -7.39
C PRO A 66 -3.63 -1.95 -8.78
N ILE A 67 -2.69 -2.76 -9.28
CA ILE A 67 -2.84 -3.41 -10.58
C ILE A 67 -3.93 -4.49 -10.58
N ILE A 68 -4.26 -5.02 -9.42
CA ILE A 68 -5.39 -5.92 -9.20
C ILE A 68 -6.38 -5.18 -8.29
N PHE A 69 -7.40 -4.56 -8.88
CA PHE A 69 -8.45 -3.89 -8.12
C PHE A 69 -9.62 -4.83 -7.83
N LYS A 70 -10.03 -5.61 -8.83
CA LYS A 70 -11.01 -6.69 -8.69
C LYS A 70 -10.28 -8.04 -8.68
N GLY A 71 -10.66 -8.94 -7.79
CA GLY A 71 -10.05 -10.26 -7.70
C GLY A 71 -10.01 -11.00 -9.04
N LEU A 72 -8.86 -11.59 -9.37
CA LEU A 72 -8.68 -12.40 -10.57
C LEU A 72 -9.25 -13.79 -10.33
N LYS A 73 -10.09 -14.28 -11.23
CA LYS A 73 -10.60 -15.67 -11.21
C LYS A 73 -9.75 -16.62 -12.05
N LYS A 74 -8.98 -16.09 -13.00
CA LYS A 74 -8.12 -16.84 -13.93
C LYS A 74 -6.87 -16.02 -14.20
N ILE A 75 -5.80 -16.69 -14.59
CA ILE A 75 -4.55 -16.06 -15.04
C ILE A 75 -4.14 -16.80 -16.33
N ASN A 76 -4.70 -16.35 -17.46
CA ASN A 76 -4.51 -16.97 -18.77
C ASN A 76 -4.10 -15.97 -19.88
N ASN A 77 -3.69 -14.77 -19.49
CA ASN A 77 -3.27 -13.68 -20.37
C ASN A 77 -4.38 -13.10 -21.27
N ASP A 78 -5.64 -13.27 -20.92
CA ASP A 78 -6.76 -12.71 -21.70
C ASP A 78 -6.90 -11.19 -21.46
N SER A 79 -6.74 -10.75 -20.23
CA SER A 79 -6.82 -9.33 -19.84
C SER A 79 -5.46 -8.68 -19.69
N LEU A 80 -5.42 -7.33 -19.77
CA LEU A 80 -4.20 -6.56 -19.52
C LEU A 80 -3.65 -6.82 -18.12
N THR A 81 -4.52 -6.81 -17.10
CA THR A 81 -4.12 -7.08 -15.71
C THR A 81 -3.45 -8.44 -15.57
N GLU A 82 -3.99 -9.49 -16.19
CA GLU A 82 -3.39 -10.82 -16.15
C GLU A 82 -2.00 -10.86 -16.80
N LYS A 83 -1.84 -10.17 -17.95
CA LYS A 83 -0.54 -10.06 -18.61
C LYS A 83 0.49 -9.39 -17.73
N LEU A 84 0.12 -8.28 -17.07
CA LEU A 84 0.99 -7.56 -16.14
C LEU A 84 1.37 -8.43 -14.93
N VAL A 85 0.41 -9.14 -14.35
CA VAL A 85 0.64 -10.08 -13.22
C VAL A 85 1.63 -11.17 -13.64
N VAL A 86 1.41 -11.82 -14.78
CA VAL A 86 2.30 -12.86 -15.29
C VAL A 86 3.69 -12.31 -15.58
N LYS A 87 3.79 -11.11 -16.17
CA LYS A 87 5.07 -10.46 -16.47
C LYS A 87 5.84 -10.14 -15.19
N ALA A 88 5.17 -9.60 -14.17
CA ALA A 88 5.79 -9.29 -12.87
C ALA A 88 6.32 -10.57 -12.19
N ILE A 89 5.50 -11.64 -12.13
CA ILE A 89 5.89 -12.91 -11.52
C ILE A 89 7.07 -13.54 -12.26
N LYS A 90 7.04 -13.60 -13.60
CA LYS A 90 8.12 -14.18 -14.41
C LYS A 90 9.46 -13.46 -14.24
N ASN A 91 9.44 -12.17 -13.91
CA ASN A 91 10.64 -11.35 -13.72
C ASN A 91 11.01 -11.15 -12.24
N ASN A 92 10.37 -11.89 -11.32
CA ASN A 92 10.58 -11.79 -9.88
C ASN A 92 10.42 -10.34 -9.36
N ILE A 93 9.41 -9.62 -9.84
CA ILE A 93 9.11 -8.25 -9.42
C ILE A 93 7.96 -8.29 -8.41
N ALA A 94 8.20 -7.80 -7.21
CA ALA A 94 7.18 -7.54 -6.23
C ALA A 94 6.47 -6.22 -6.53
N ILE A 95 5.15 -6.15 -6.31
CA ILE A 95 4.35 -4.94 -6.49
C ILE A 95 3.57 -4.67 -5.21
N TYR A 96 3.80 -3.50 -4.62
CA TYR A 96 3.11 -3.00 -3.45
C TYR A 96 2.29 -1.76 -3.83
N SER A 97 1.02 -1.73 -3.44
CA SER A 97 0.14 -0.58 -3.62
C SER A 97 -0.08 0.18 -2.32
N ILE A 98 0.05 1.51 -2.39
CA ILE A 98 -0.30 2.44 -1.32
C ILE A 98 -1.35 3.42 -1.88
N HIS A 99 -2.63 3.07 -1.74
CA HIS A 99 -3.74 3.70 -2.45
C HIS A 99 -4.60 4.54 -1.49
N THR A 100 -5.86 4.16 -1.27
CA THR A 100 -6.76 4.96 -0.45
C THR A 100 -6.34 5.06 1.03
N ASN A 101 -5.52 4.16 1.52
CA ASN A 101 -4.90 4.31 2.84
C ASN A 101 -3.99 5.55 2.90
N LEU A 102 -3.26 5.88 1.83
CA LEU A 102 -2.45 7.10 1.73
C LEU A 102 -3.33 8.35 1.58
N ASP A 103 -4.47 8.26 0.88
CA ASP A 103 -5.42 9.36 0.76
C ASP A 103 -6.07 9.73 2.10
N ASN A 104 -6.23 8.74 2.98
CA ASN A 104 -6.95 8.87 4.24
C ASN A 104 -6.08 9.28 5.43
N ILE A 105 -4.79 9.50 5.26
CA ILE A 105 -3.93 10.08 6.31
C ILE A 105 -3.89 11.61 6.24
N ILE A 106 -3.65 12.25 7.38
CA ILE A 106 -3.62 13.72 7.50
C ILE A 106 -2.56 14.33 6.58
N ASN A 107 -1.37 13.74 6.51
CA ASN A 107 -0.26 14.23 5.68
C ASN A 107 -0.14 13.46 4.35
N GLY A 108 -1.24 12.95 3.83
CA GLY A 108 -1.31 12.22 2.57
C GLY A 108 -1.58 13.11 1.37
N VAL A 109 -2.08 12.49 0.31
CA VAL A 109 -2.34 13.12 -1.01
C VAL A 109 -3.21 14.36 -0.88
N ASN A 110 -4.31 14.29 -0.10
CA ASN A 110 -5.23 15.42 0.07
C ASN A 110 -4.55 16.66 0.69
N SER A 111 -3.62 16.46 1.62
CA SER A 111 -2.84 17.56 2.20
C SER A 111 -1.90 18.22 1.20
N GLU A 112 -1.27 17.43 0.33
CA GLU A 112 -0.40 17.95 -0.72
C GLU A 112 -1.21 18.74 -1.78
N ILE A 113 -2.39 18.25 -2.14
CA ILE A 113 -3.33 18.99 -3.01
C ILE A 113 -3.72 20.34 -2.36
N ALA A 114 -4.12 20.31 -1.08
CA ALA A 114 -4.49 21.51 -0.35
C ALA A 114 -3.35 22.54 -0.29
N LYS A 115 -2.11 22.09 -0.04
CA LYS A 115 -0.93 22.96 -0.05
C LYS A 115 -0.69 23.59 -1.42
N ARG A 116 -0.74 22.80 -2.50
CA ARG A 116 -0.53 23.29 -3.88
C ARG A 116 -1.59 24.30 -4.32
N LEU A 117 -2.83 24.12 -3.84
CA LEU A 117 -3.94 25.04 -4.11
C LEU A 117 -4.02 26.21 -3.11
N ASN A 118 -3.07 26.31 -2.15
CA ASN A 118 -3.07 27.33 -1.08
C ASN A 118 -4.38 27.37 -0.27
N LEU A 119 -5.05 26.22 -0.09
CA LEU A 119 -6.27 26.15 0.71
C LEU A 119 -5.96 26.39 2.19
N LYS A 120 -6.87 27.08 2.87
CA LYS A 120 -6.79 27.42 4.30
C LYS A 120 -7.91 26.72 5.07
N ASN A 121 -7.68 26.50 6.37
CA ASN A 121 -8.69 25.94 7.27
C ASN A 121 -9.29 24.60 6.80
N CYS A 122 -8.47 23.75 6.18
CA CYS A 122 -8.90 22.42 5.74
C CYS A 122 -9.30 21.57 6.95
N ARG A 123 -10.40 20.83 6.81
CA ARG A 123 -10.90 19.89 7.83
C ARG A 123 -11.33 18.58 7.18
N VAL A 124 -11.32 17.53 7.96
CA VAL A 124 -11.82 16.22 7.52
C VAL A 124 -13.32 16.33 7.29
N LEU A 125 -13.78 16.04 6.06
CA LEU A 125 -15.18 16.10 5.67
C LEU A 125 -15.99 14.94 6.27
N SER A 126 -15.41 13.72 6.18
CA SER A 126 -16.02 12.50 6.70
C SER A 126 -15.01 11.73 7.53
N SER A 127 -15.20 11.69 8.83
CA SER A 127 -14.31 10.96 9.74
C SER A 127 -14.55 9.46 9.65
N LYS A 128 -13.50 8.66 9.50
CA LYS A 128 -13.59 7.22 9.67
C LYS A 128 -13.65 6.90 11.16
N ASN A 129 -14.86 6.62 11.65
CA ASN A 129 -15.10 6.20 13.02
C ASN A 129 -15.02 4.67 13.08
N LYS A 130 -14.49 4.09 14.17
CA LYS A 130 -14.44 2.64 14.49
C LYS A 130 -13.08 1.95 14.36
N PHE A 131 -11.99 2.63 14.12
CA PHE A 131 -10.65 2.03 14.14
C PHE A 131 -10.08 1.90 15.56
N LEU A 132 -10.37 2.89 16.41
CA LEU A 132 -9.90 2.87 17.79
C LEU A 132 -10.91 2.12 18.66
N ARG A 133 -10.41 1.17 19.42
CA ARG A 133 -11.16 0.48 20.46
C ARG A 133 -10.45 0.71 21.78
N GLN A 134 -11.20 1.08 22.81
CA GLN A 134 -10.71 1.15 24.17
C GLN A 134 -10.97 -0.19 24.85
N LEU A 135 -9.92 -0.86 25.28
CA LEU A 135 -10.02 -2.00 26.18
C LEU A 135 -9.90 -1.47 27.60
N VAL A 136 -10.94 -1.69 28.40
CA VAL A 136 -10.95 -1.38 29.81
C VAL A 136 -11.08 -2.69 30.58
N PHE A 137 -10.17 -2.92 31.50
CA PHE A 137 -10.24 -4.06 32.41
C PHE A 137 -9.86 -3.62 33.82
N TYR A 138 -10.35 -4.34 34.80
CA TYR A 138 -10.12 -4.08 36.20
C TYR A 138 -9.21 -5.18 36.76
N CYS A 139 -8.15 -4.80 37.44
CA CYS A 139 -7.30 -5.74 38.14
C CYS A 139 -7.09 -5.31 39.60
N PRO A 140 -6.87 -6.25 40.53
CA PRO A 140 -6.46 -5.92 41.91
C PRO A 140 -5.19 -5.05 41.88
N LYS A 141 -5.12 -4.10 42.83
CA LYS A 141 -4.02 -3.11 42.85
C LYS A 141 -2.65 -3.76 43.00
N GLU A 142 -2.58 -4.90 43.68
CA GLU A 142 -1.35 -5.70 43.85
C GLU A 142 -0.83 -6.32 42.54
N ASN A 143 -1.66 -6.43 41.51
CA ASN A 143 -1.33 -7.06 40.23
C ASN A 143 -1.02 -6.04 39.11
N THR A 144 -1.00 -4.73 39.40
CA THR A 144 -0.79 -3.68 38.39
C THR A 144 0.63 -3.68 37.82
N SER A 145 1.62 -4.27 38.51
CA SER A 145 3.00 -4.36 38.04
C SER A 145 3.25 -5.48 37.00
N VAL A 146 2.22 -6.32 36.75
CA VAL A 146 2.30 -7.47 35.81
C VAL A 146 1.64 -7.12 34.47
N LEU A 147 1.02 -5.95 34.37
CA LEU A 147 0.36 -5.39 33.20
C LEU A 147 1.22 -4.36 32.52
#